data_60d1f185d527e62566f71064942baed8
#
_entry.id   60d1f185d527e62566f71064942baed8
#
_cell.length_a   1.000
_cell.length_b   1.000
_cell.length_c   1.000
_cell.angle_alpha   90.00
_cell.angle_beta   90.00
_cell.angle_gamma   90.00
#
_symmetry.space_group_name_H-M   'P 1'
#
loop_
_entity.id
_entity.type
_entity.pdbx_description
1 polymer ?
#
loop_
_entity_poly.entity_id
_entity_poly.type
_entity_poly.pdbx_seq_one_letter_code
_entity_poly.pdbx_strand_id
1 'polypeptide(L)'
;DSLEDETISANDDSDSKVATKEKKKSKVSAYEDLEKKSVTRSIIANMKYISSDVSEYPVVKEYYQILDTSDAAVTLSSPTAAVKESIAGGAYIEREVKKIEKLEGNQGLSIDIVADKSGSMEQDMPKIKNVMSQFINSLDYNNGDQAEFLAFEDSVMYMCSYTRSLEFLNNGVASLSANGNTALYDACMEGVRNASAQAGAKCVIVFTDGQDNASYYNEQDVINAAIASSVPIYIIGAGDVDSYGLTYIAEQTKGRYWNINDLYDMSSILQNIYTEQKDLYCIEYVTDQSIDAYTERSAQCLVLDNTYTCENESTFVASKVIAHTKHDSKYELVKADVSWSQANAEAIQRGGHLVTITSEEEMQTVSKMAADAGLTYVWMGGYTMINNGYCYGHWITGENFEQYQVWYPGEPSRNDRDGTEEKYLILWNVAGIWSWNDERDDPIHDPALSYFLGKTGYVVEYEE
;
A
#
# COMPACT_ATOMS: atom_id res chain seq x y z
N ASP A 1 40.40 -75.37 -18.64
CA ASP A 1 39.71 -76.57 -18.17
C ASP A 1 38.24 -76.28 -18.10
N SER A 2 37.64 -76.89 -18.99
CA SER A 2 36.49 -77.81 -19.15
C SER A 2 35.15 -77.13 -18.91
N LEU A 3 34.33 -76.95 -20.00
CA LEU A 3 33.38 -77.89 -20.58
C LEU A 3 32.34 -78.38 -19.59
N GLU A 4 31.09 -78.20 -19.82
CA GLU A 4 30.10 -78.87 -20.70
C GLU A 4 28.75 -78.16 -20.39
N ASP A 5 27.91 -77.72 -21.29
CA ASP A 5 27.08 -78.36 -22.32
C ASP A 5 25.74 -78.88 -21.80
N GLU A 6 24.75 -78.66 -22.67
CA GLU A 6 23.38 -79.25 -22.71
C GLU A 6 22.27 -78.62 -21.93
N THR A 7 21.05 -78.41 -22.38
CA THR A 7 20.34 -78.58 -23.70
C THR A 7 18.90 -78.01 -23.49
N ILE A 8 18.41 -77.38 -24.52
CA ILE A 8 17.08 -77.28 -25.09
C ILE A 8 15.88 -77.78 -24.22
N SER A 9 14.89 -76.91 -24.01
CA SER A 9 13.50 -77.26 -24.25
C SER A 9 12.69 -75.99 -24.57
N ALA A 10 12.12 -75.98 -25.77
CA ALA A 10 11.08 -75.05 -26.20
C ALA A 10 9.77 -75.40 -25.52
N ASN A 11 9.03 -74.41 -25.08
CA ASN A 11 7.58 -74.44 -25.10
C ASN A 11 7.05 -73.04 -25.42
N ASP A 12 6.34 -73.04 -26.51
CA ASP A 12 5.47 -72.04 -27.08
C ASP A 12 4.29 -71.84 -26.15
N ASP A 13 4.03 -70.60 -25.76
CA ASP A 13 2.68 -70.21 -25.39
C ASP A 13 2.45 -68.74 -25.69
N SER A 14 1.72 -68.53 -26.75
CA SER A 14 1.16 -67.28 -27.22
C SER A 14 0.11 -66.76 -26.24
N ASP A 15 0.43 -65.68 -25.50
CA ASP A 15 -0.61 -64.89 -24.86
C ASP A 15 -0.45 -63.41 -25.27
N SER A 16 -1.36 -63.02 -26.13
CA SER A 16 -1.57 -61.69 -26.63
C SER A 16 -1.94 -60.73 -25.51
N LYS A 17 -0.99 -59.98 -24.92
CA LYS A 17 -1.29 -58.82 -24.11
C LYS A 17 -1.69 -57.68 -25.00
N VAL A 18 -2.97 -57.46 -25.17
CA VAL A 18 -3.57 -56.24 -25.66
C VAL A 18 -3.16 -55.11 -24.71
N ALA A 19 -2.20 -54.32 -25.16
CA ALA A 19 -1.90 -53.07 -24.45
C ALA A 19 -3.04 -52.09 -24.67
N THR A 20 -3.89 -51.98 -23.69
CA THR A 20 -4.90 -50.92 -23.56
C THR A 20 -4.14 -49.59 -23.42
N LYS A 21 -4.00 -48.82 -24.53
CA LYS A 21 -3.66 -47.45 -24.49
C LYS A 21 -4.76 -46.70 -23.72
N GLU A 22 -4.54 -46.47 -22.44
CA GLU A 22 -5.26 -45.44 -21.72
C GLU A 22 -4.97 -44.12 -22.42
N LYS A 23 -5.95 -43.60 -23.16
CA LYS A 23 -5.98 -42.22 -23.58
C LYS A 23 -5.99 -41.37 -22.32
N LYS A 24 -4.83 -40.81 -21.91
CA LYS A 24 -4.80 -39.69 -21.00
C LYS A 24 -5.70 -38.61 -21.64
N LYS A 25 -6.95 -38.48 -21.13
CA LYS A 25 -7.75 -37.28 -21.39
C LYS A 25 -6.91 -36.12 -20.92
N SER A 26 -6.46 -35.28 -21.85
CA SER A 26 -5.87 -33.99 -21.49
C SER A 26 -6.90 -33.28 -20.63
N LYS A 27 -6.54 -32.95 -19.40
CA LYS A 27 -7.39 -32.17 -18.49
C LYS A 27 -7.54 -30.83 -19.17
N VAL A 28 -8.74 -30.50 -19.65
CA VAL A 28 -9.04 -29.17 -20.21
C VAL A 28 -8.73 -28.18 -19.11
N SER A 29 -8.08 -27.06 -19.43
CA SER A 29 -7.74 -26.02 -18.46
C SER A 29 -9.05 -25.42 -17.92
N ALA A 30 -9.09 -25.07 -16.65
CA ALA A 30 -10.28 -24.47 -16.04
C ALA A 30 -10.60 -23.12 -16.70
N TYR A 31 -9.59 -22.38 -17.12
CA TYR A 31 -9.76 -21.12 -17.86
C TYR A 31 -10.40 -21.35 -19.23
N GLU A 32 -9.90 -22.31 -20.01
CA GLU A 32 -10.48 -22.62 -21.33
C GLU A 32 -11.91 -23.16 -21.24
N ASP A 33 -12.23 -23.90 -20.19
CA ASP A 33 -13.59 -24.37 -19.94
C ASP A 33 -14.54 -23.22 -19.60
N LEU A 34 -14.05 -22.27 -18.78
CA LEU A 34 -14.80 -21.06 -18.43
C LEU A 34 -15.00 -20.14 -19.64
N GLU A 35 -13.95 -19.94 -20.44
CA GLU A 35 -13.98 -19.16 -21.67
C GLU A 35 -15.00 -19.68 -22.69
N LYS A 36 -15.06 -21.01 -22.89
CA LYS A 36 -16.09 -21.63 -23.73
C LYS A 36 -17.51 -21.39 -23.21
N LYS A 37 -17.68 -21.41 -21.90
CA LYS A 37 -18.97 -21.14 -21.25
C LYS A 37 -19.36 -19.68 -21.35
N SER A 38 -18.39 -18.75 -21.31
CA SER A 38 -18.64 -17.30 -21.39
C SER A 38 -19.28 -16.90 -22.71
N VAL A 39 -18.86 -17.51 -23.82
CA VAL A 39 -19.40 -17.25 -25.17
C VAL A 39 -20.92 -17.49 -25.28
N THR A 40 -21.46 -18.32 -24.41
CA THR A 40 -22.90 -18.65 -24.38
C THR A 40 -23.72 -17.74 -23.47
N ARG A 41 -23.09 -16.82 -22.76
CA ARG A 41 -23.78 -15.89 -21.85
C ARG A 41 -24.31 -14.67 -22.57
N SER A 42 -25.49 -14.22 -22.12
CA SER A 42 -26.25 -13.20 -22.84
C SER A 42 -25.84 -11.76 -22.47
N ILE A 43 -25.25 -11.56 -21.30
CA ILE A 43 -24.96 -10.23 -20.75
C ILE A 43 -23.47 -10.13 -20.41
N ILE A 44 -22.80 -9.18 -21.07
CA ILE A 44 -21.42 -8.81 -20.74
C ILE A 44 -21.49 -7.69 -19.71
N ALA A 45 -20.87 -7.91 -18.55
CA ALA A 45 -20.67 -6.89 -17.53
C ALA A 45 -19.27 -6.27 -17.66
N ASN A 46 -19.13 -5.03 -17.23
CA ASN A 46 -17.85 -4.34 -17.16
C ASN A 46 -17.15 -4.73 -15.84
N MET A 47 -15.95 -5.28 -15.93
CA MET A 47 -15.13 -5.65 -14.79
C MET A 47 -13.99 -4.65 -14.67
N LYS A 48 -14.04 -3.81 -13.64
CA LYS A 48 -13.04 -2.76 -13.39
C LYS A 48 -12.09 -3.22 -12.27
N TYR A 49 -10.82 -3.34 -12.58
CA TYR A 49 -9.78 -3.59 -11.59
C TYR A 49 -9.62 -2.37 -10.65
N ILE A 50 -9.55 -2.64 -9.36
CA ILE A 50 -9.42 -1.61 -8.31
C ILE A 50 -8.05 -1.70 -7.66
N SER A 51 -7.71 -2.87 -7.10
CA SER A 51 -6.45 -3.03 -6.38
C SER A 51 -6.03 -4.49 -6.25
N SER A 52 -4.76 -4.72 -5.89
CA SER A 52 -4.26 -6.03 -5.46
C SER A 52 -3.75 -5.94 -4.02
N ASP A 53 -4.01 -6.98 -3.26
CA ASP A 53 -3.42 -7.21 -1.95
C ASP A 53 -2.53 -8.44 -2.04
N VAL A 54 -1.26 -8.26 -1.76
CA VAL A 54 -0.22 -9.30 -1.80
C VAL A 54 0.40 -9.54 -0.43
N SER A 55 -0.25 -9.04 0.63
CA SER A 55 0.23 -9.16 2.01
C SER A 55 0.40 -10.61 2.46
N GLU A 56 -0.34 -11.54 1.86
CA GLU A 56 -0.26 -12.98 2.13
C GLU A 56 0.48 -13.75 1.01
N TYR A 57 1.48 -13.11 0.37
CA TYR A 57 2.23 -13.76 -0.72
C TYR A 57 2.67 -15.20 -0.36
N PRO A 58 2.50 -16.21 -1.22
CA PRO A 58 2.17 -16.14 -2.65
C PRO A 58 0.66 -16.08 -2.97
N VAL A 59 -0.18 -15.86 -1.99
CA VAL A 59 -1.60 -15.60 -2.22
C VAL A 59 -1.77 -14.16 -2.69
N VAL A 60 -2.45 -13.99 -3.81
CA VAL A 60 -2.82 -12.70 -4.40
C VAL A 60 -4.32 -12.55 -4.29
N LYS A 61 -4.76 -11.41 -3.76
CA LYS A 61 -6.17 -11.02 -3.70
C LYS A 61 -6.35 -9.81 -4.62
N GLU A 62 -7.12 -9.97 -5.68
CA GLU A 62 -7.44 -8.89 -6.59
C GLU A 62 -8.88 -8.44 -6.38
N TYR A 63 -9.06 -7.14 -6.29
CA TYR A 63 -10.35 -6.50 -6.03
C TYR A 63 -10.89 -5.87 -7.32
N TYR A 64 -12.13 -6.21 -7.63
CA TYR A 64 -12.81 -5.77 -8.84
C TYR A 64 -14.19 -5.21 -8.54
N GLN A 65 -14.54 -4.13 -9.21
CA GLN A 65 -15.91 -3.68 -9.33
C GLN A 65 -16.53 -4.28 -10.59
N ILE A 66 -17.71 -4.85 -10.46
CA ILE A 66 -18.45 -5.41 -11.61
C ILE A 66 -19.71 -4.59 -11.82
N LEU A 67 -19.84 -4.00 -13.01
CA LEU A 67 -20.86 -3.04 -13.36
C LEU A 67 -21.65 -3.54 -14.57
N ASP A 68 -22.91 -3.17 -14.65
CA ASP A 68 -23.71 -3.35 -15.88
C ASP A 68 -23.44 -2.25 -16.91
N THR A 69 -24.16 -2.28 -18.00
CA THR A 69 -24.02 -1.29 -19.09
C THR A 69 -24.51 0.11 -18.74
N SER A 70 -25.13 0.29 -17.58
CA SER A 70 -25.55 1.58 -17.02
C SER A 70 -24.64 2.08 -15.89
N ASP A 71 -23.48 1.43 -15.70
CA ASP A 71 -22.53 1.65 -14.61
C ASP A 71 -23.11 1.37 -13.20
N ALA A 72 -24.17 0.58 -13.11
CA ALA A 72 -24.69 0.14 -11.83
C ALA A 72 -23.98 -1.16 -11.35
N ALA A 73 -23.68 -1.23 -10.05
CA ALA A 73 -23.04 -2.40 -9.46
C ALA A 73 -23.89 -3.68 -9.61
N VAL A 74 -23.27 -4.75 -10.10
CA VAL A 74 -23.91 -6.04 -10.33
C VAL A 74 -23.65 -6.98 -9.16
N THR A 75 -24.70 -7.65 -8.70
CA THR A 75 -24.55 -8.77 -7.76
C THR A 75 -24.63 -10.10 -8.54
N LEU A 76 -23.50 -10.81 -8.57
CA LEU A 76 -23.39 -12.12 -9.19
C LEU A 76 -24.00 -13.20 -8.29
N SER A 77 -24.66 -14.17 -8.92
CA SER A 77 -25.23 -15.33 -8.23
C SER A 77 -24.34 -16.57 -8.44
N SER A 78 -23.62 -16.96 -7.40
CA SER A 78 -22.68 -18.09 -7.45
C SER A 78 -21.59 -17.94 -8.53
N PRO A 79 -20.77 -16.89 -8.48
CA PRO A 79 -19.75 -16.64 -9.48
C PRO A 79 -18.66 -17.71 -9.47
N THR A 80 -18.08 -17.91 -10.64
CA THR A 80 -16.89 -18.74 -10.85
C THR A 80 -15.83 -17.88 -11.52
N ALA A 81 -14.59 -18.02 -11.08
CA ALA A 81 -13.46 -17.28 -11.65
C ALA A 81 -12.36 -18.21 -12.17
N ALA A 82 -11.64 -17.76 -13.18
CA ALA A 82 -10.41 -18.37 -13.65
C ALA A 82 -9.38 -17.27 -13.91
N VAL A 83 -8.12 -17.57 -13.63
CA VAL A 83 -6.99 -16.62 -13.72
C VAL A 83 -5.88 -17.21 -14.55
N LYS A 84 -5.35 -16.42 -15.47
CA LYS A 84 -4.05 -16.65 -16.13
C LYS A 84 -3.11 -15.50 -15.79
N GLU A 85 -1.87 -15.81 -15.47
CA GLU A 85 -0.87 -14.84 -15.09
C GLU A 85 0.33 -14.90 -16.03
N SER A 86 0.79 -13.74 -16.47
CA SER A 86 2.06 -13.52 -17.17
C SER A 86 3.04 -12.86 -16.21
N ILE A 87 4.25 -13.36 -16.13
CA ILE A 87 5.33 -12.81 -15.31
C ILE A 87 6.40 -12.23 -16.23
N ALA A 88 6.80 -10.98 -16.01
CA ALA A 88 7.78 -10.26 -16.83
C ALA A 88 7.46 -10.28 -18.34
N GLY A 89 6.18 -10.18 -18.70
CA GLY A 89 5.74 -10.23 -20.11
C GLY A 89 5.88 -11.60 -20.78
N GLY A 90 6.06 -12.67 -19.99
CA GLY A 90 6.12 -14.05 -20.49
C GLY A 90 4.75 -14.59 -20.91
N ALA A 91 4.68 -15.90 -21.15
CA ALA A 91 3.42 -16.57 -21.50
C ALA A 91 2.44 -16.54 -20.33
N TYR A 92 1.15 -16.42 -20.64
CA TYR A 92 0.09 -16.55 -19.65
C TYR A 92 -0.08 -18.01 -19.21
N ILE A 93 0.07 -18.25 -17.91
CA ILE A 93 -0.04 -19.55 -17.27
C ILE A 93 -1.20 -19.53 -16.30
N GLU A 94 -2.06 -20.54 -16.39
CA GLU A 94 -3.22 -20.68 -15.49
C GLU A 94 -2.77 -20.81 -14.04
N ARG A 95 -3.47 -20.07 -13.15
CA ARG A 95 -3.26 -20.09 -11.70
C ARG A 95 -4.44 -20.74 -10.98
N GLU A 96 -4.15 -21.33 -9.84
CA GLU A 96 -5.19 -21.94 -9.00
C GLU A 96 -5.98 -20.84 -8.29
N VAL A 97 -7.24 -20.65 -8.68
CA VAL A 97 -8.17 -19.76 -7.96
C VAL A 97 -8.65 -20.47 -6.70
N LYS A 98 -8.44 -19.86 -5.56
CA LYS A 98 -8.89 -20.35 -4.26
C LYS A 98 -10.33 -19.97 -3.99
N LYS A 99 -10.69 -18.75 -4.34
CA LYS A 99 -11.96 -18.14 -3.96
C LYS A 99 -12.34 -17.00 -4.89
N ILE A 100 -13.63 -16.85 -5.11
CA ILE A 100 -14.24 -15.61 -5.56
C ILE A 100 -15.41 -15.31 -4.64
N GLU A 101 -15.45 -14.10 -4.09
CA GLU A 101 -16.55 -13.67 -3.22
C GLU A 101 -16.82 -12.18 -3.40
N LYS A 102 -18.08 -11.81 -3.23
CA LYS A 102 -18.45 -10.41 -3.04
C LYS A 102 -18.05 -10.02 -1.62
N LEU A 103 -17.32 -8.91 -1.49
CA LEU A 103 -17.04 -8.35 -0.19
C LEU A 103 -18.37 -7.87 0.40
N GLU A 104 -18.77 -8.46 1.51
CA GLU A 104 -19.87 -7.91 2.28
C GLU A 104 -19.40 -6.58 2.87
N GLY A 105 -20.25 -5.57 2.94
CA GLY A 105 -19.92 -4.22 3.42
C GLY A 105 -19.33 -4.15 4.84
N ASN A 106 -18.95 -5.27 5.41
CA ASN A 106 -18.33 -5.46 6.72
C ASN A 106 -16.80 -5.39 6.69
N GLN A 107 -16.18 -5.28 5.50
CA GLN A 107 -14.73 -5.04 5.44
C GLN A 107 -14.48 -3.54 5.53
N GLY A 108 -13.67 -3.14 6.51
CA GLY A 108 -13.31 -1.76 6.71
C GLY A 108 -12.54 -1.20 5.53
N LEU A 109 -12.80 0.06 5.19
CA LEU A 109 -12.06 0.84 4.23
C LEU A 109 -11.00 1.67 4.96
N SER A 110 -9.74 1.56 4.54
CA SER A 110 -8.65 2.40 5.04
C SER A 110 -8.45 3.59 4.11
N ILE A 111 -8.64 4.79 4.63
CA ILE A 111 -8.63 6.02 3.85
C ILE A 111 -7.51 6.92 4.34
N ASP A 112 -6.65 7.35 3.43
CA ASP A 112 -5.72 8.43 3.69
C ASP A 112 -6.32 9.74 3.18
N ILE A 113 -6.67 10.65 4.09
CA ILE A 113 -7.23 11.96 3.77
C ILE A 113 -6.07 12.94 3.70
N VAL A 114 -5.86 13.54 2.54
CA VAL A 114 -4.77 14.48 2.26
C VAL A 114 -5.35 15.85 1.95
N ALA A 115 -5.11 16.82 2.79
CA ALA A 115 -5.70 18.16 2.66
C ALA A 115 -4.66 19.24 2.41
N ASP A 116 -4.85 19.95 1.31
CA ASP A 116 -4.13 21.18 1.00
C ASP A 116 -4.51 22.28 1.99
N LYS A 117 -3.52 22.83 2.66
CA LYS A 117 -3.66 24.02 3.49
C LYS A 117 -2.74 25.16 3.05
N SER A 118 -2.31 25.15 1.78
CA SER A 118 -1.53 26.24 1.19
C SER A 118 -2.27 27.58 1.22
N GLY A 119 -1.53 28.66 1.00
CA GLY A 119 -2.10 30.01 1.11
C GLY A 119 -3.25 30.30 0.15
N SER A 120 -3.26 29.68 -1.03
CA SER A 120 -4.32 29.80 -2.04
C SER A 120 -5.67 29.25 -1.56
N MET A 121 -5.65 28.28 -0.64
CA MET A 121 -6.85 27.65 -0.07
C MET A 121 -7.65 28.52 0.90
N GLU A 122 -7.17 29.71 1.26
CA GLU A 122 -7.76 30.56 2.32
C GLU A 122 -9.25 30.81 2.11
N GLN A 123 -9.67 31.11 0.89
CA GLN A 123 -11.09 31.39 0.58
C GLN A 123 -11.97 30.14 0.62
N ASP A 124 -11.43 28.98 0.20
CA ASP A 124 -12.16 27.72 0.12
C ASP A 124 -12.08 26.89 1.42
N MET A 125 -11.17 27.24 2.33
CA MET A 125 -10.93 26.51 3.57
C MET A 125 -12.21 26.23 4.40
N PRO A 126 -13.14 27.19 4.60
CA PRO A 126 -14.38 26.89 5.33
C PRO A 126 -15.24 25.82 4.65
N LYS A 127 -15.29 25.83 3.31
CA LYS A 127 -16.04 24.88 2.50
C LYS A 127 -15.40 23.50 2.57
N ILE A 128 -14.07 23.45 2.40
CA ILE A 128 -13.29 22.22 2.50
C ILE A 128 -13.45 21.55 3.86
N LYS A 129 -13.31 22.30 4.95
CA LYS A 129 -13.53 21.77 6.32
C LYS A 129 -14.91 21.16 6.48
N ASN A 130 -15.95 21.83 5.96
CA ASN A 130 -17.30 21.32 6.04
C ASN A 130 -17.47 20.01 5.26
N VAL A 131 -16.92 19.95 4.05
CA VAL A 131 -16.93 18.80 3.18
C VAL A 131 -16.18 17.61 3.82
N MET A 132 -14.99 17.86 4.34
CA MET A 132 -14.20 16.84 5.04
C MET A 132 -14.91 16.31 6.28
N SER A 133 -15.50 17.19 7.09
CA SER A 133 -16.28 16.77 8.26
C SER A 133 -17.50 15.94 7.89
N GLN A 134 -18.21 16.28 6.82
CA GLN A 134 -19.31 15.45 6.31
C GLN A 134 -18.81 14.07 5.88
N PHE A 135 -17.67 14.01 5.18
CA PHE A 135 -17.06 12.75 4.80
C PHE A 135 -16.71 11.90 6.02
N ILE A 136 -15.93 12.44 6.91
CA ILE A 136 -15.49 11.77 8.15
C ILE A 136 -16.70 11.26 8.94
N ASN A 137 -17.78 12.05 9.03
CA ASN A 137 -18.99 11.65 9.73
C ASN A 137 -19.79 10.55 9.04
N SER A 138 -19.56 10.31 7.75
CA SER A 138 -20.27 9.29 6.97
C SER A 138 -19.59 7.93 6.97
N LEU A 139 -18.36 7.82 7.47
CA LEU A 139 -17.61 6.57 7.53
C LEU A 139 -18.23 5.59 8.55
N ASP A 140 -18.18 4.32 8.21
CA ASP A 140 -18.72 3.23 9.04
C ASP A 140 -17.66 2.63 9.95
N TYR A 141 -17.30 3.38 10.99
CA TYR A 141 -16.27 2.97 11.95
C TYR A 141 -16.61 1.68 12.71
N ASN A 142 -17.91 1.37 12.85
CA ASN A 142 -18.35 0.14 13.51
C ASN A 142 -18.08 -1.11 12.65
N ASN A 143 -18.09 -0.95 11.33
CA ASN A 143 -17.78 -2.00 10.38
C ASN A 143 -16.32 -1.95 9.90
N GLY A 144 -15.47 -1.24 10.64
CA GLY A 144 -14.03 -1.33 10.47
C GLY A 144 -13.40 -0.24 9.62
N ASP A 145 -14.14 0.77 9.15
CA ASP A 145 -13.54 1.91 8.47
C ASP A 145 -12.62 2.66 9.41
N GLN A 146 -11.51 3.10 8.85
CA GLN A 146 -10.53 3.93 9.54
C GLN A 146 -9.97 4.97 8.57
N ALA A 147 -9.52 6.08 9.11
CA ALA A 147 -8.87 7.11 8.32
C ALA A 147 -7.61 7.64 9.00
N GLU A 148 -6.63 7.96 8.19
CA GLU A 148 -5.51 8.83 8.53
C GLU A 148 -5.79 10.21 7.96
N PHE A 149 -5.22 11.24 8.58
CA PHE A 149 -5.36 12.59 8.08
C PHE A 149 -4.02 13.29 7.98
N LEU A 150 -3.62 13.59 6.76
CA LEU A 150 -2.46 14.38 6.40
C LEU A 150 -2.90 15.78 5.96
N ALA A 151 -2.14 16.80 6.30
CA ALA A 151 -2.27 18.13 5.70
C ALA A 151 -0.94 18.54 5.07
N PHE A 152 -0.95 19.42 4.09
CA PHE A 152 0.29 19.86 3.47
C PHE A 152 0.25 21.34 3.08
N GLU A 153 1.42 21.94 3.11
CA GLU A 153 1.77 23.26 2.58
C GLU A 153 3.14 23.17 1.92
N ASP A 154 4.20 23.74 2.52
CA ASP A 154 5.60 23.56 2.09
C ASP A 154 6.11 22.13 2.34
N SER A 155 5.49 21.43 3.28
CA SER A 155 5.78 20.06 3.67
C SER A 155 4.53 19.31 4.14
N VAL A 156 4.63 17.99 4.22
CA VAL A 156 3.53 17.13 4.69
C VAL A 156 3.51 17.08 6.22
N MET A 157 2.31 17.15 6.79
CA MET A 157 2.07 17.10 8.24
C MET A 157 1.04 16.04 8.57
N TYR A 158 1.34 15.20 9.55
CA TYR A 158 0.39 14.26 10.11
C TYR A 158 -0.53 14.96 11.11
N MET A 159 -1.80 15.08 10.78
CA MET A 159 -2.81 15.66 11.65
C MET A 159 -3.41 14.60 12.58
N CYS A 160 -3.52 13.37 12.10
CA CYS A 160 -4.01 12.23 12.85
C CYS A 160 -3.58 10.95 12.13
N SER A 161 -2.91 10.01 12.81
CA SER A 161 -2.62 8.68 12.27
C SER A 161 -3.90 7.85 12.11
N TYR A 162 -3.83 6.70 11.42
CA TYR A 162 -4.99 5.84 11.21
C TYR A 162 -5.77 5.61 12.51
N THR A 163 -7.02 6.01 12.49
CA THR A 163 -7.90 5.94 13.66
C THR A 163 -9.35 5.68 13.24
N ARG A 164 -10.11 5.15 14.19
CA ARG A 164 -11.57 5.06 14.14
C ARG A 164 -12.25 6.12 14.99
N SER A 165 -11.49 7.05 15.55
CA SER A 165 -12.00 8.13 16.38
C SER A 165 -12.44 9.32 15.53
N LEU A 166 -13.75 9.45 15.40
CA LEU A 166 -14.40 10.61 14.78
C LEU A 166 -13.93 11.94 15.39
N GLU A 167 -13.71 11.95 16.71
CA GLU A 167 -13.26 13.14 17.43
C GLU A 167 -11.86 13.58 16.99
N PHE A 168 -10.91 12.65 16.91
CA PHE A 168 -9.54 12.98 16.51
C PHE A 168 -9.48 13.49 15.07
N LEU A 169 -10.19 12.85 14.15
CA LEU A 169 -10.26 13.29 12.76
C LEU A 169 -10.87 14.69 12.64
N ASN A 170 -11.99 14.95 13.30
CA ASN A 170 -12.64 16.28 13.27
C ASN A 170 -11.79 17.37 13.96
N ASN A 171 -11.04 17.04 15.00
CA ASN A 171 -10.09 17.97 15.62
C ASN A 171 -8.97 18.33 14.64
N GLY A 172 -8.46 17.38 13.88
CA GLY A 172 -7.52 17.63 12.80
C GLY A 172 -8.08 18.59 11.76
N VAL A 173 -9.29 18.35 11.27
CA VAL A 173 -9.98 19.23 10.31
C VAL A 173 -10.18 20.64 10.88
N ALA A 174 -10.63 20.74 12.13
CA ALA A 174 -10.85 22.03 12.78
C ALA A 174 -9.58 22.88 12.88
N SER A 175 -8.42 22.23 13.07
CA SER A 175 -7.11 22.89 13.22
C SER A 175 -6.50 23.41 11.91
N LEU A 176 -7.02 23.02 10.74
CA LEU A 176 -6.51 23.52 9.47
C LEU A 176 -6.57 25.05 9.38
N SER A 177 -5.51 25.65 8.85
CA SER A 177 -5.46 27.07 8.51
C SER A 177 -4.56 27.25 7.28
N ALA A 178 -5.00 28.03 6.33
CA ALA A 178 -4.27 28.25 5.08
C ALA A 178 -2.99 29.05 5.30
N ASN A 179 -1.86 28.55 4.77
CA ASN A 179 -0.56 29.19 4.80
C ASN A 179 0.43 28.45 3.85
N GLY A 180 1.52 29.08 3.47
CA GLY A 180 2.65 28.45 2.78
C GLY A 180 2.42 28.17 1.29
N ASN A 181 3.30 27.36 0.73
CA ASN A 181 3.27 26.87 -0.66
C ASN A 181 2.48 25.56 -0.77
N THR A 182 2.70 24.79 -1.85
CA THR A 182 1.87 23.60 -2.14
C THR A 182 2.78 22.42 -2.51
N ALA A 183 3.04 21.52 -1.58
CA ALA A 183 3.77 20.26 -1.79
C ALA A 183 2.81 19.09 -2.06
N LEU A 184 2.01 19.21 -3.12
CA LEU A 184 0.94 18.28 -3.46
C LEU A 184 1.44 16.87 -3.75
N TYR A 185 2.48 16.75 -4.58
CA TYR A 185 2.96 15.43 -4.99
C TYR A 185 3.65 14.71 -3.83
N ASP A 186 4.36 15.42 -2.97
CA ASP A 186 4.95 14.85 -1.76
C ASP A 186 3.87 14.32 -0.82
N ALA A 187 2.77 15.06 -0.67
CA ALA A 187 1.65 14.64 0.15
C ALA A 187 0.90 13.43 -0.45
N CYS A 188 0.71 13.41 -1.77
CA CYS A 188 0.15 12.24 -2.46
C CYS A 188 1.05 11.01 -2.30
N MET A 189 2.37 11.16 -2.41
CA MET A 189 3.34 10.08 -2.20
C MET A 189 3.24 9.50 -0.79
N GLU A 190 3.15 10.38 0.22
CA GLU A 190 3.00 9.97 1.61
C GLU A 190 1.68 9.22 1.83
N GLY A 191 0.56 9.79 1.34
CA GLY A 191 -0.74 9.14 1.42
C GLY A 191 -0.77 7.77 0.73
N VAL A 192 -0.17 7.64 -0.46
CA VAL A 192 -0.06 6.35 -1.15
C VAL A 192 0.77 5.36 -0.34
N ARG A 193 1.89 5.80 0.22
CA ARG A 193 2.75 4.95 1.05
C ARG A 193 2.00 4.41 2.27
N ASN A 194 1.33 5.28 3.00
CA ASN A 194 0.60 4.92 4.21
C ASN A 194 -0.61 4.03 3.91
N ALA A 195 -1.38 4.37 2.87
CA ALA A 195 -2.50 3.54 2.43
C ALA A 195 -2.03 2.17 1.94
N SER A 196 -0.87 2.08 1.26
CA SER A 196 -0.33 0.81 0.76
C SER A 196 -0.01 -0.19 1.88
N ALA A 197 0.31 0.32 3.05
CA ALA A 197 0.58 -0.48 4.25
C ALA A 197 -0.68 -1.07 4.90
N GLN A 198 -1.87 -0.56 4.55
CA GLN A 198 -3.11 -1.05 5.12
C GLN A 198 -3.59 -2.30 4.39
N ALA A 199 -4.15 -3.25 5.15
CA ALA A 199 -4.79 -4.43 4.58
C ALA A 199 -6.18 -4.11 4.00
N GLY A 200 -6.61 -4.87 3.02
CA GLY A 200 -7.96 -4.78 2.45
C GLY A 200 -8.17 -3.59 1.53
N ALA A 201 -9.41 -3.12 1.46
CA ALA A 201 -9.79 -1.97 0.63
C ALA A 201 -9.17 -0.67 1.16
N LYS A 202 -8.57 0.11 0.27
CA LYS A 202 -7.80 1.30 0.63
C LYS A 202 -7.80 2.33 -0.48
N CYS A 203 -7.72 3.60 -0.12
CA CYS A 203 -7.60 4.70 -1.08
C CYS A 203 -6.99 5.95 -0.43
N VAL A 204 -6.56 6.87 -1.28
CA VAL A 204 -6.21 8.24 -0.90
C VAL A 204 -7.29 9.19 -1.40
N ILE A 205 -7.69 10.16 -0.58
CA ILE A 205 -8.61 11.23 -0.97
C ILE A 205 -7.91 12.57 -0.75
N VAL A 206 -7.70 13.30 -1.83
CA VAL A 206 -6.97 14.57 -1.83
C VAL A 206 -7.94 15.74 -1.98
N PHE A 207 -7.77 16.75 -1.15
CA PHE A 207 -8.46 18.04 -1.25
C PHE A 207 -7.41 19.10 -1.57
N THR A 208 -7.47 19.73 -2.76
CA THR A 208 -6.44 20.67 -3.21
C THR A 208 -6.98 21.64 -4.25
N ASP A 209 -6.31 22.78 -4.42
CA ASP A 209 -6.50 23.67 -5.56
C ASP A 209 -5.53 23.39 -6.74
N GLY A 210 -4.65 22.40 -6.61
CA GLY A 210 -3.97 21.71 -7.70
C GLY A 210 -2.70 22.33 -8.26
N GLN A 211 -2.14 23.35 -7.65
CA GLN A 211 -0.89 23.96 -8.15
C GLN A 211 0.30 23.57 -7.29
N ASP A 212 0.92 22.44 -7.61
CA ASP A 212 2.17 22.04 -6.96
C ASP A 212 3.30 23.04 -7.29
N ASN A 213 4.02 23.46 -6.26
CA ASN A 213 5.16 24.38 -6.42
C ASN A 213 6.28 24.16 -5.38
N ALA A 214 6.15 23.14 -4.54
CA ALA A 214 7.08 22.88 -3.46
C ALA A 214 7.52 21.42 -3.33
N SER A 215 6.93 20.48 -4.09
CA SER A 215 7.25 19.06 -3.99
C SER A 215 8.64 18.72 -4.52
N TYR A 216 9.24 17.70 -3.91
CA TYR A 216 10.40 16.98 -4.42
C TYR A 216 10.02 16.03 -5.55
N TYR A 217 8.91 15.28 -5.37
CA TYR A 217 8.37 14.38 -6.38
C TYR A 217 7.61 15.11 -7.47
N ASN A 218 7.38 14.44 -8.58
CA ASN A 218 6.57 14.94 -9.70
C ASN A 218 5.29 14.11 -9.88
N GLU A 219 4.42 14.58 -10.75
CA GLU A 219 3.15 13.92 -11.08
C GLU A 219 3.32 12.43 -11.45
N GLN A 220 4.32 12.12 -12.30
CA GLN A 220 4.54 10.76 -12.76
C GLN A 220 5.04 9.82 -11.64
N ASP A 221 5.82 10.34 -10.69
CA ASP A 221 6.27 9.58 -9.53
C ASP A 221 5.06 9.14 -8.68
N VAL A 222 4.10 10.05 -8.45
CA VAL A 222 2.85 9.76 -7.73
C VAL A 222 2.04 8.68 -8.46
N ILE A 223 1.84 8.84 -9.77
CA ILE A 223 1.09 7.87 -10.59
C ILE A 223 1.75 6.50 -10.51
N ASN A 224 3.07 6.43 -10.71
CA ASN A 224 3.81 5.17 -10.67
C ASN A 224 3.71 4.49 -9.30
N ALA A 225 3.86 5.24 -8.21
CA ALA A 225 3.76 4.72 -6.86
C ALA A 225 2.34 4.20 -6.55
N ALA A 226 1.32 4.94 -6.94
CA ALA A 226 -0.07 4.56 -6.74
C ALA A 226 -0.45 3.30 -7.54
N ILE A 227 -0.01 3.20 -8.79
CA ILE A 227 -0.21 2.01 -9.63
C ILE A 227 0.52 0.81 -9.04
N ALA A 228 1.81 0.95 -8.69
CA ALA A 228 2.61 -0.13 -8.13
C ALA A 228 2.06 -0.65 -6.79
N SER A 229 1.45 0.23 -6.00
CA SER A 229 0.83 -0.10 -4.71
C SER A 229 -0.65 -0.44 -4.81
N SER A 230 -1.25 -0.32 -5.99
CA SER A 230 -2.68 -0.50 -6.23
C SER A 230 -3.56 0.36 -5.29
N VAL A 231 -3.16 1.62 -5.11
CA VAL A 231 -3.86 2.58 -4.26
C VAL A 231 -4.55 3.63 -5.15
N PRO A 232 -5.88 3.61 -5.29
CA PRO A 232 -6.59 4.64 -6.03
C PRO A 232 -6.48 6.00 -5.35
N ILE A 233 -6.29 7.06 -6.16
CA ILE A 233 -6.29 8.44 -5.69
C ILE A 233 -7.55 9.14 -6.19
N TYR A 234 -8.40 9.56 -5.25
CA TYR A 234 -9.55 10.40 -5.50
C TYR A 234 -9.18 11.84 -5.21
N ILE A 235 -9.62 12.77 -6.07
CA ILE A 235 -9.25 14.18 -5.92
C ILE A 235 -10.49 15.05 -5.93
N ILE A 236 -10.62 15.91 -4.93
CA ILE A 236 -11.62 16.96 -4.84
C ILE A 236 -10.92 18.30 -5.00
N GLY A 237 -11.05 18.85 -6.19
CA GLY A 237 -10.45 20.14 -6.54
C GLY A 237 -11.25 21.31 -6.00
N ALA A 238 -10.56 22.30 -5.42
CA ALA A 238 -11.15 23.54 -4.91
C ALA A 238 -10.72 24.73 -5.78
N GLY A 239 -11.54 25.75 -5.85
CA GLY A 239 -11.21 26.98 -6.59
C GLY A 239 -11.29 26.87 -8.10
N ASP A 240 -10.60 27.80 -8.77
CA ASP A 240 -10.56 27.91 -10.25
C ASP A 240 -9.27 27.20 -10.75
N VAL A 241 -9.32 25.90 -10.77
CA VAL A 241 -8.17 25.01 -10.94
C VAL A 241 -7.95 24.61 -12.39
N ASP A 242 -6.69 24.51 -12.82
CA ASP A 242 -6.34 23.65 -13.93
C ASP A 242 -6.58 22.19 -13.57
N SER A 243 -7.80 21.73 -13.82
CA SER A 243 -8.25 20.39 -13.47
C SER A 243 -7.60 19.28 -14.31
N TYR A 244 -6.85 19.61 -15.36
CA TYR A 244 -6.32 18.61 -16.28
C TYR A 244 -5.32 17.66 -15.61
N GLY A 245 -4.31 18.20 -14.92
CA GLY A 245 -3.32 17.38 -14.21
C GLY A 245 -3.94 16.55 -13.09
N LEU A 246 -4.84 17.17 -12.30
CA LEU A 246 -5.54 16.47 -11.21
C LEU A 246 -6.44 15.33 -11.74
N THR A 247 -7.16 15.58 -12.83
CA THR A 247 -7.98 14.55 -13.48
C THR A 247 -7.09 13.42 -14.00
N TYR A 248 -5.96 13.77 -14.62
CA TYR A 248 -5.01 12.78 -15.13
C TYR A 248 -4.47 11.88 -14.01
N ILE A 249 -4.01 12.44 -12.89
CA ILE A 249 -3.57 11.65 -11.73
C ILE A 249 -4.67 10.71 -11.26
N ALA A 250 -5.87 11.23 -11.04
CA ALA A 250 -6.99 10.45 -10.54
C ALA A 250 -7.33 9.28 -11.49
N GLU A 251 -7.47 9.54 -12.79
CA GLU A 251 -7.82 8.52 -13.79
C GLU A 251 -6.73 7.46 -13.95
N GLN A 252 -5.44 7.86 -13.99
CA GLN A 252 -4.33 6.92 -14.11
C GLN A 252 -4.22 5.99 -12.90
N THR A 253 -4.61 6.47 -11.72
CA THR A 253 -4.57 5.70 -10.47
C THR A 253 -5.88 4.96 -10.16
N LYS A 254 -6.83 4.92 -11.11
CA LYS A 254 -8.15 4.28 -10.96
C LYS A 254 -9.08 4.98 -9.98
N GLY A 255 -8.77 6.20 -9.59
CA GLY A 255 -9.66 7.07 -8.84
C GLY A 255 -10.50 7.97 -9.75
N ARG A 256 -10.95 9.09 -9.21
CA ARG A 256 -11.82 10.05 -9.88
C ARG A 256 -11.56 11.46 -9.39
N TYR A 257 -11.74 12.44 -10.27
CA TYR A 257 -11.69 13.88 -9.94
C TYR A 257 -13.08 14.48 -9.85
N TRP A 258 -13.32 15.37 -8.90
CA TRP A 258 -14.50 16.23 -8.79
C TRP A 258 -14.09 17.66 -8.48
N ASN A 259 -14.80 18.64 -9.06
CA ASN A 259 -14.67 20.03 -8.64
C ASN A 259 -15.63 20.32 -7.49
N ILE A 260 -15.14 20.89 -6.40
CA ILE A 260 -15.95 21.20 -5.21
C ILE A 260 -17.11 22.16 -5.50
N ASN A 261 -16.99 23.00 -6.54
CA ASN A 261 -18.04 23.93 -6.92
C ASN A 261 -19.24 23.26 -7.62
N ASP A 262 -19.03 22.09 -8.22
CA ASP A 262 -20.06 21.27 -8.87
C ASP A 262 -20.75 20.34 -7.86
N LEU A 263 -20.34 20.37 -6.60
CA LEU A 263 -20.84 19.52 -5.55
C LEU A 263 -22.10 20.10 -4.92
N TYR A 264 -23.24 19.75 -5.47
CA TYR A 264 -24.54 20.04 -4.85
C TYR A 264 -24.86 19.06 -3.72
N ASP A 265 -24.25 17.88 -3.75
CA ASP A 265 -24.48 16.82 -2.77
C ASP A 265 -23.19 15.99 -2.56
N MET A 266 -22.49 16.30 -1.47
CA MET A 266 -21.32 15.54 -1.05
C MET A 266 -21.64 14.09 -0.73
N SER A 267 -22.85 13.81 -0.27
CA SER A 267 -23.23 12.43 0.07
C SER A 267 -23.19 11.51 -1.15
N SER A 268 -23.49 12.01 -2.34
CA SER A 268 -23.43 11.20 -3.58
C SER A 268 -21.99 10.85 -3.97
N ILE A 269 -21.04 11.77 -3.82
CA ILE A 269 -19.62 11.50 -4.10
C ILE A 269 -19.05 10.52 -3.11
N LEU A 270 -19.31 10.72 -1.84
CA LEU A 270 -18.90 9.83 -0.78
C LEU A 270 -19.50 8.44 -0.98
N GLN A 271 -20.78 8.38 -1.37
CA GLN A 271 -21.42 7.12 -1.69
C GLN A 271 -20.77 6.43 -2.91
N ASN A 272 -20.36 7.20 -3.91
CA ASN A 272 -19.66 6.64 -5.07
C ASN A 272 -18.30 6.06 -4.67
N ILE A 273 -17.46 6.82 -3.94
CA ILE A 273 -16.18 6.34 -3.43
C ILE A 273 -16.39 5.10 -2.57
N TYR A 274 -17.39 5.14 -1.69
CA TYR A 274 -17.71 4.04 -0.80
C TYR A 274 -18.15 2.79 -1.58
N THR A 275 -19.02 2.97 -2.58
CA THR A 275 -19.49 1.89 -3.43
C THR A 275 -18.34 1.31 -4.27
N GLU A 276 -17.52 2.18 -4.86
CA GLU A 276 -16.34 1.75 -5.63
C GLU A 276 -15.32 0.98 -4.78
N GLN A 277 -15.21 1.27 -3.49
CA GLN A 277 -14.24 0.62 -2.60
C GLN A 277 -14.83 -0.54 -1.77
N LYS A 278 -16.14 -0.57 -1.56
CA LYS A 278 -16.80 -1.61 -0.72
C LYS A 278 -17.66 -2.60 -1.49
N ASP A 279 -18.21 -2.22 -2.62
CA ASP A 279 -19.04 -3.11 -3.46
C ASP A 279 -18.15 -3.89 -4.45
N LEU A 280 -17.16 -4.58 -3.93
CA LEU A 280 -16.12 -5.24 -4.68
C LEU A 280 -16.27 -6.75 -4.64
N TYR A 281 -15.76 -7.39 -5.67
CA TYR A 281 -15.46 -8.81 -5.69
C TYR A 281 -13.97 -9.03 -5.43
N CYS A 282 -13.65 -9.95 -4.56
CA CYS A 282 -12.30 -10.43 -4.31
C CYS A 282 -12.08 -11.76 -5.04
N ILE A 283 -11.06 -11.80 -5.89
CA ILE A 283 -10.57 -13.04 -6.50
C ILE A 283 -9.24 -13.38 -5.84
N GLU A 284 -9.21 -14.52 -5.16
CA GLU A 284 -8.02 -15.01 -4.48
C GLU A 284 -7.40 -16.16 -5.28
N TYR A 285 -6.12 -16.03 -5.62
CA TYR A 285 -5.37 -17.05 -6.33
C TYR A 285 -3.92 -17.16 -5.82
N VAL A 286 -3.21 -18.21 -6.25
CA VAL A 286 -1.81 -18.44 -5.87
C VAL A 286 -0.90 -18.15 -7.05
N THR A 287 -0.01 -17.17 -6.89
CA THR A 287 1.02 -16.83 -7.89
C THR A 287 2.22 -17.77 -7.80
N ASP A 288 3.13 -17.67 -8.75
CA ASP A 288 4.38 -18.44 -8.76
C ASP A 288 5.39 -17.84 -7.77
N GLN A 289 5.54 -18.51 -6.64
CA GLN A 289 6.47 -18.09 -5.58
C GLN A 289 7.94 -18.34 -5.89
N SER A 290 8.24 -19.05 -6.98
CA SER A 290 9.64 -19.28 -7.41
C SER A 290 10.25 -18.06 -8.08
N ILE A 291 9.40 -17.09 -8.48
CA ILE A 291 9.81 -15.84 -9.13
C ILE A 291 9.81 -14.72 -8.10
N ASP A 292 10.77 -13.83 -8.22
CA ASP A 292 10.91 -12.65 -7.36
C ASP A 292 9.59 -11.86 -7.29
N ALA A 293 9.22 -11.50 -6.08
CA ALA A 293 7.99 -10.74 -5.83
C ALA A 293 8.01 -9.33 -6.42
N TYR A 294 9.18 -8.75 -6.68
CA TYR A 294 9.32 -7.45 -7.34
C TYR A 294 9.15 -7.51 -8.87
N THR A 295 9.10 -8.71 -9.44
CA THR A 295 8.86 -8.89 -10.87
C THR A 295 7.41 -8.54 -11.19
N GLU A 296 7.21 -7.69 -12.19
CA GLU A 296 5.88 -7.30 -12.66
C GLU A 296 5.09 -8.52 -13.14
N ARG A 297 3.82 -8.55 -12.79
CA ARG A 297 2.85 -9.57 -13.16
C ARG A 297 1.64 -8.94 -13.80
N SER A 298 1.13 -9.60 -14.83
CA SER A 298 -0.17 -9.26 -15.41
C SER A 298 -1.11 -10.45 -15.25
N ALA A 299 -2.29 -10.23 -14.71
CA ALA A 299 -3.29 -11.27 -14.50
C ALA A 299 -4.52 -11.01 -15.37
N GLN A 300 -4.91 -12.00 -16.16
CA GLN A 300 -6.20 -12.03 -16.87
C GLN A 300 -7.18 -12.81 -16.03
N CYS A 301 -8.18 -12.11 -15.52
CA CYS A 301 -9.27 -12.68 -14.74
C CYS A 301 -10.55 -12.77 -15.58
N LEU A 302 -11.12 -13.94 -15.62
CA LEU A 302 -12.43 -14.20 -16.25
C LEU A 302 -13.40 -14.65 -15.17
N VAL A 303 -14.55 -13.97 -15.09
CA VAL A 303 -15.62 -14.26 -14.13
C VAL A 303 -16.92 -14.49 -14.86
N LEU A 304 -17.65 -15.49 -14.45
CA LEU A 304 -19.01 -15.69 -14.92
C LEU A 304 -19.92 -16.29 -13.83
N ASP A 305 -21.19 -15.99 -13.96
CA ASP A 305 -22.27 -16.64 -13.24
C ASP A 305 -23.34 -17.15 -14.23
N ASN A 306 -24.57 -17.37 -13.78
CA ASN A 306 -25.64 -17.84 -14.64
C ASN A 306 -26.14 -16.77 -15.63
N THR A 307 -25.85 -15.48 -15.40
CA THR A 307 -26.39 -14.35 -16.15
C THR A 307 -25.29 -13.57 -16.86
N TYR A 308 -24.20 -13.29 -16.16
CA TYR A 308 -23.15 -12.37 -16.59
C TYR A 308 -21.84 -13.10 -16.92
N THR A 309 -21.11 -12.51 -17.85
CA THR A 309 -19.67 -12.78 -18.06
C THR A 309 -18.92 -11.46 -18.04
N CYS A 310 -17.77 -11.44 -17.44
CA CYS A 310 -16.86 -10.29 -17.44
C CYS A 310 -15.42 -10.74 -17.35
N GLU A 311 -14.52 -9.93 -17.91
CA GLU A 311 -13.09 -10.16 -17.89
C GLU A 311 -12.34 -8.85 -17.67
N ASN A 312 -11.17 -8.94 -17.09
CA ASN A 312 -10.25 -7.81 -16.96
C ASN A 312 -8.81 -8.30 -16.93
N GLU A 313 -7.91 -7.44 -17.37
CA GLU A 313 -6.47 -7.63 -17.22
C GLU A 313 -5.92 -6.58 -16.25
N SER A 314 -5.26 -7.04 -15.20
CA SER A 314 -4.56 -6.22 -14.20
C SER A 314 -3.05 -6.33 -14.38
N THR A 315 -2.32 -5.33 -13.91
CA THR A 315 -0.86 -5.38 -13.78
C THR A 315 -0.48 -4.93 -12.37
N PHE A 316 0.38 -5.69 -11.73
CA PHE A 316 0.82 -5.42 -10.37
C PHE A 316 2.22 -5.97 -10.11
N VAL A 317 2.85 -5.50 -9.06
CA VAL A 317 4.08 -6.07 -8.50
C VAL A 317 3.74 -6.66 -7.15
N ALA A 318 3.95 -7.96 -7.01
CA ALA A 318 3.87 -8.62 -5.73
C ALA A 318 5.14 -8.25 -4.95
N SER A 319 5.18 -7.07 -4.33
CA SER A 319 6.30 -6.71 -3.45
C SER A 319 6.48 -7.80 -2.40
N LYS A 320 7.72 -8.04 -2.02
CA LYS A 320 8.09 -9.08 -1.07
C LYS A 320 7.46 -8.75 0.28
N VAL A 321 6.21 -9.12 0.48
CA VAL A 321 5.72 -9.37 1.81
C VAL A 321 6.38 -10.67 2.22
N ILE A 322 7.41 -10.56 3.03
CA ILE A 322 7.93 -11.72 3.74
C ILE A 322 6.70 -12.28 4.47
N ALA A 323 6.34 -13.52 4.14
CA ALA A 323 5.30 -14.22 4.88
C ALA A 323 5.54 -13.92 6.36
N HIS A 324 4.48 -13.48 7.07
CA HIS A 324 4.55 -13.20 8.49
C HIS A 324 5.12 -14.44 9.18
N THR A 325 6.43 -14.53 9.27
CA THR A 325 7.07 -15.39 10.24
C THR A 325 6.74 -14.74 11.55
N LYS A 326 5.90 -15.40 12.35
CA LYS A 326 5.65 -15.02 13.73
C LYS A 326 7.03 -14.80 14.36
N HIS A 327 7.41 -13.54 14.56
CA HIS A 327 8.68 -13.23 15.16
C HIS A 327 8.58 -13.59 16.64
N ASP A 328 9.53 -14.40 17.13
CA ASP A 328 9.62 -14.77 18.54
C ASP A 328 10.14 -13.62 19.44
N SER A 329 10.43 -12.46 18.83
CA SER A 329 10.94 -11.26 19.51
C SER A 329 10.18 -10.01 19.10
N LYS A 330 9.97 -9.10 20.04
CA LYS A 330 9.34 -7.79 19.81
C LYS A 330 10.13 -6.94 18.80
N TYR A 331 11.43 -7.11 18.68
CA TYR A 331 12.31 -6.29 17.85
C TYR A 331 13.13 -7.12 16.86
N GLU A 332 13.27 -6.60 15.63
CA GLU A 332 14.19 -7.11 14.62
C GLU A 332 15.13 -5.99 14.16
N LEU A 333 16.43 -6.17 14.26
CA LEU A 333 17.39 -5.20 13.74
C LEU A 333 17.80 -5.57 12.33
N VAL A 334 17.71 -4.59 11.43
CA VAL A 334 18.11 -4.70 10.03
C VAL A 334 19.27 -3.76 9.75
N LYS A 335 20.40 -4.32 9.32
CA LYS A 335 21.56 -3.54 8.90
C LYS A 335 21.44 -3.22 7.42
N ALA A 336 21.21 -1.95 7.09
CA ALA A 336 21.03 -1.49 5.73
C ALA A 336 21.35 0.01 5.61
N ASP A 337 22.02 0.37 4.54
CA ASP A 337 22.25 1.77 4.15
C ASP A 337 21.06 2.22 3.29
N VAL A 338 20.00 2.67 3.95
CA VAL A 338 18.72 3.07 3.32
C VAL A 338 18.23 4.39 3.89
N SER A 339 17.38 5.10 3.13
CA SER A 339 16.69 6.28 3.62
C SER A 339 15.66 5.93 4.71
N TRP A 340 15.20 6.93 5.47
CA TRP A 340 14.10 6.71 6.42
C TRP A 340 12.84 6.18 5.73
N SER A 341 12.49 6.78 4.59
CA SER A 341 11.34 6.35 3.80
C SER A 341 11.43 4.89 3.34
N GLN A 342 12.63 4.45 2.92
CA GLN A 342 12.87 3.05 2.57
C GLN A 342 12.80 2.15 3.79
N ALA A 343 13.44 2.53 4.90
CA ALA A 343 13.39 1.79 6.15
C ALA A 343 11.96 1.60 6.66
N ASN A 344 11.16 2.68 6.62
CA ASN A 344 9.76 2.63 7.04
C ASN A 344 8.93 1.70 6.14
N ALA A 345 9.10 1.79 4.82
CA ALA A 345 8.42 0.91 3.88
C ALA A 345 8.80 -0.57 4.11
N GLU A 346 10.08 -0.86 4.35
CA GLU A 346 10.55 -2.22 4.63
C GLU A 346 10.06 -2.74 5.99
N ALA A 347 10.01 -1.90 7.03
CA ALA A 347 9.47 -2.28 8.33
C ALA A 347 7.99 -2.70 8.23
N ILE A 348 7.20 -1.94 7.49
CA ILE A 348 5.80 -2.26 7.19
C ILE A 348 5.69 -3.56 6.41
N GLN A 349 6.52 -3.77 5.37
CA GLN A 349 6.53 -5.01 4.59
C GLN A 349 6.89 -6.24 5.45
N ARG A 350 7.64 -6.06 6.54
CA ARG A 350 7.98 -7.10 7.50
C ARG A 350 6.85 -7.38 8.51
N GLY A 351 5.75 -6.61 8.43
CA GLY A 351 4.58 -6.77 9.31
C GLY A 351 4.72 -6.08 10.66
N GLY A 352 5.66 -5.16 10.80
CA GLY A 352 5.85 -4.29 11.95
C GLY A 352 5.90 -2.82 11.53
N HIS A 353 6.50 -2.02 12.36
CA HIS A 353 6.79 -0.61 12.09
C HIS A 353 8.21 -0.27 12.54
N LEU A 354 8.74 0.88 12.14
CA LEU A 354 9.98 1.37 12.73
C LEU A 354 9.81 1.58 14.22
N VAL A 355 10.80 1.16 14.98
CA VAL A 355 10.77 1.20 16.45
C VAL A 355 10.42 2.58 16.98
N THR A 356 9.51 2.60 17.94
CA THR A 356 9.21 3.77 18.78
C THR A 356 9.83 3.57 20.16
N ILE A 357 10.43 4.60 20.71
CA ILE A 357 11.13 4.49 22.00
C ILE A 357 10.42 5.38 23.01
N THR A 358 9.60 4.77 23.85
CA THR A 358 8.73 5.46 24.81
C THR A 358 9.17 5.28 26.26
N SER A 359 10.25 4.50 26.46
CA SER A 359 10.79 4.19 27.79
C SER A 359 12.30 4.03 27.79
N GLU A 360 12.90 4.16 28.97
CA GLU A 360 14.31 3.90 29.20
C GLU A 360 14.68 2.43 28.89
N GLU A 361 13.80 1.48 29.19
CA GLU A 361 14.00 0.05 28.91
C GLU A 361 14.09 -0.23 27.41
N GLU A 362 13.20 0.37 26.61
CA GLU A 362 13.25 0.29 25.15
C GLU A 362 14.52 0.94 24.60
N MET A 363 14.89 2.12 25.11
CA MET A 363 16.12 2.80 24.75
C MET A 363 17.35 1.93 24.97
N GLN A 364 17.46 1.28 26.13
CA GLN A 364 18.56 0.38 26.44
C GLN A 364 18.58 -0.87 25.57
N THR A 365 17.41 -1.45 25.30
CA THR A 365 17.26 -2.63 24.45
C THR A 365 17.70 -2.34 23.02
N VAL A 366 17.16 -1.31 22.41
CA VAL A 366 17.44 -0.94 21.01
C VAL A 366 18.88 -0.48 20.84
N SER A 367 19.39 0.35 21.76
CA SER A 367 20.78 0.80 21.74
C SER A 367 21.77 -0.37 21.86
N LYS A 368 21.46 -1.36 22.70
CA LYS A 368 22.28 -2.55 22.82
C LYS A 368 22.27 -3.37 21.54
N MET A 369 21.11 -3.60 20.94
CA MET A 369 21.00 -4.32 19.66
C MET A 369 21.83 -3.64 18.58
N ALA A 370 21.76 -2.31 18.49
CA ALA A 370 22.52 -1.52 17.53
C ALA A 370 24.04 -1.61 17.78
N ALA A 371 24.47 -1.50 19.03
CA ALA A 371 25.87 -1.61 19.41
C ALA A 371 26.43 -3.00 19.11
N ASP A 372 25.71 -4.07 19.46
CA ASP A 372 26.11 -5.46 19.20
C ASP A 372 26.25 -5.73 17.69
N ALA A 373 25.44 -5.05 16.85
CA ALA A 373 25.53 -5.12 15.39
C ALA A 373 26.61 -4.21 14.76
N GLY A 374 27.28 -3.40 15.57
CA GLY A 374 28.30 -2.43 15.12
C GLY A 374 27.70 -1.23 14.40
N LEU A 375 26.43 -0.90 14.65
CA LEU A 375 25.78 0.28 14.11
C LEU A 375 26.03 1.51 15.00
N THR A 376 26.03 2.68 14.38
CA THR A 376 26.11 3.97 15.08
C THR A 376 24.97 4.90 14.73
N TYR A 377 24.10 4.46 13.80
CA TYR A 377 23.05 5.25 13.19
C TYR A 377 21.85 4.34 12.90
N VAL A 378 20.73 4.54 13.56
CA VAL A 378 19.56 3.66 13.47
C VAL A 378 18.29 4.49 13.30
N TRP A 379 17.56 4.24 12.22
CA TRP A 379 16.28 4.86 12.00
C TRP A 379 15.24 4.43 13.03
N MET A 380 14.49 5.41 13.54
CA MET A 380 13.35 5.21 14.44
C MET A 380 12.06 5.64 13.75
N GLY A 381 10.93 5.17 14.24
CA GLY A 381 9.58 5.51 13.77
C GLY A 381 9.09 6.88 14.25
N GLY A 382 9.97 7.86 14.28
CA GLY A 382 9.64 9.20 14.73
C GLY A 382 9.98 10.26 13.68
N TYR A 383 9.28 11.39 13.79
CA TYR A 383 9.52 12.57 12.96
C TYR A 383 9.22 13.85 13.74
N THR A 384 9.80 14.96 13.31
CA THR A 384 9.56 16.28 13.90
C THR A 384 8.66 17.11 13.01
N MET A 385 7.86 17.97 13.63
CA MET A 385 7.00 18.95 12.98
C MET A 385 7.18 20.32 13.59
N ILE A 386 7.07 21.36 12.77
CA ILE A 386 7.11 22.74 13.24
C ILE A 386 5.67 23.28 13.27
N ASN A 387 5.23 23.69 14.44
CA ASN A 387 3.97 24.38 14.60
C ASN A 387 4.18 25.69 15.42
N ASN A 388 3.76 26.82 14.87
CA ASN A 388 3.96 28.15 15.48
C ASN A 388 5.40 28.44 15.92
N GLY A 389 6.40 27.96 15.16
CA GLY A 389 7.81 28.13 15.45
C GLY A 389 8.38 27.17 16.50
N TYR A 390 7.57 26.28 17.05
CA TYR A 390 7.99 25.24 17.98
C TYR A 390 8.11 23.90 17.24
N CYS A 391 9.14 23.12 17.59
CA CYS A 391 9.35 21.80 17.09
C CYS A 391 8.68 20.76 18.01
N TYR A 392 7.86 19.93 17.45
CA TYR A 392 7.18 18.82 18.14
C TYR A 392 7.61 17.50 17.51
N GLY A 393 7.94 16.52 18.34
CA GLY A 393 8.16 15.16 17.88
C GLY A 393 6.86 14.35 17.87
N HIS A 394 6.81 13.39 16.95
CA HIS A 394 5.69 12.46 16.81
C HIS A 394 6.21 11.05 16.53
N TRP A 395 5.55 10.06 17.11
CA TRP A 395 5.72 8.67 16.73
C TRP A 395 4.74 8.28 15.63
N ILE A 396 5.17 7.47 14.68
CA ILE A 396 4.30 6.97 13.59
C ILE A 396 3.15 6.10 14.13
N THR A 397 3.28 5.55 15.33
CA THR A 397 2.27 4.76 16.05
C THR A 397 1.21 5.62 16.74
N GLY A 398 1.44 6.94 16.87
CA GLY A 398 0.58 7.83 17.63
C GLY A 398 0.76 7.79 19.13
N GLU A 399 1.77 7.07 19.63
CA GLU A 399 2.14 7.06 21.04
C GLU A 399 2.56 8.45 21.54
N ASN A 400 2.50 8.64 22.87
CA ASN A 400 2.84 9.93 23.45
C ASN A 400 4.36 10.19 23.39
N PHE A 401 4.76 11.06 22.45
CA PHE A 401 6.17 11.43 22.26
C PHE A 401 6.79 12.13 23.47
N GLU A 402 6.02 12.90 24.22
CA GLU A 402 6.49 13.66 25.38
C GLU A 402 6.78 12.77 26.60
N GLN A 403 6.38 11.50 26.55
CA GLN A 403 6.55 10.57 27.66
C GLN A 403 8.02 10.26 27.95
N TYR A 404 8.84 10.17 26.89
CA TYR A 404 10.27 9.86 26.98
C TYR A 404 11.02 10.52 25.85
N GLN A 405 12.12 11.22 26.13
CA GLN A 405 12.95 11.88 25.16
C GLN A 405 14.43 11.90 25.59
N VAL A 406 15.34 11.59 24.68
CA VAL A 406 16.79 11.61 24.92
C VAL A 406 17.51 12.25 23.73
N TRP A 407 17.33 13.55 23.57
CA TRP A 407 17.96 14.31 22.51
C TRP A 407 19.47 14.51 22.74
N TYR A 408 20.24 14.46 21.65
CA TYR A 408 21.62 14.95 21.69
C TYR A 408 21.62 16.44 22.02
N PRO A 409 22.61 16.97 22.77
CA PRO A 409 22.66 18.39 23.11
C PRO A 409 22.62 19.31 21.87
N GLY A 410 21.59 20.10 21.77
CA GLY A 410 21.36 21.02 20.65
C GLY A 410 20.35 20.55 19.62
N GLU A 411 19.86 19.31 19.75
CA GLU A 411 18.82 18.73 18.89
C GLU A 411 17.42 18.82 19.53
N PRO A 412 16.37 18.79 18.73
CA PRO A 412 16.33 18.74 17.27
C PRO A 412 16.77 20.08 16.63
N SER A 413 17.69 20.01 15.65
CA SER A 413 18.24 21.20 14.97
C SER A 413 17.37 21.66 13.79
N ARG A 414 16.53 20.79 13.23
CA ARG A 414 15.57 21.00 12.13
C ARG A 414 16.19 21.18 10.75
N ASN A 415 17.41 21.65 10.68
CA ASN A 415 18.10 21.87 9.41
C ASN A 415 19.57 21.50 9.58
N ASP A 416 20.07 20.74 8.65
CA ASP A 416 21.48 20.48 8.53
C ASP A 416 22.25 21.76 8.14
N ARG A 417 23.56 21.72 8.24
CA ARG A 417 24.46 22.86 7.95
C ARG A 417 24.33 23.42 6.54
N ASP A 418 23.86 22.63 5.60
CA ASP A 418 23.61 23.06 4.21
C ASP A 418 22.21 23.66 4.00
N GLY A 419 21.37 23.67 5.05
CA GLY A 419 20.01 24.20 5.03
C GLY A 419 18.95 23.16 4.65
N THR A 420 19.33 21.89 4.43
CA THR A 420 18.37 20.82 4.18
C THR A 420 17.56 20.54 5.44
N GLU A 421 16.26 20.40 5.30
CA GLU A 421 15.37 20.10 6.43
C GLU A 421 15.67 18.72 7.00
N GLU A 422 15.80 18.67 8.32
CA GLU A 422 15.91 17.44 9.12
C GLU A 422 14.57 17.19 9.81
N LYS A 423 13.95 16.08 9.47
CA LYS A 423 12.59 15.78 9.88
C LYS A 423 12.45 14.44 10.58
N TYR A 424 13.28 13.46 10.24
CA TYR A 424 13.12 12.09 10.68
C TYR A 424 14.07 11.75 11.80
N LEU A 425 13.63 10.91 12.73
CA LEU A 425 14.38 10.60 13.94
C LEU A 425 15.34 9.43 13.74
N ILE A 426 16.54 9.63 14.27
CA ILE A 426 17.54 8.58 14.40
C ILE A 426 17.94 8.39 15.86
N LEU A 427 18.31 7.17 16.16
CA LEU A 427 19.09 6.82 17.32
C LEU A 427 20.58 6.88 16.92
N TRP A 428 21.33 7.79 17.52
CA TRP A 428 22.69 8.13 17.13
C TRP A 428 23.69 7.86 18.24
N ASN A 429 24.79 7.17 17.90
CA ASN A 429 25.89 6.93 18.83
C ASN A 429 27.03 7.93 18.58
N VAL A 430 27.27 8.78 19.54
CA VAL A 430 28.41 9.72 19.54
C VAL A 430 29.31 9.38 20.71
N ALA A 431 30.54 8.93 20.43
CA ALA A 431 31.53 8.58 21.42
C ALA A 431 31.04 7.56 22.50
N GLY A 432 30.19 6.63 22.11
CA GLY A 432 29.65 5.60 23.00
C GLY A 432 28.36 6.00 23.72
N ILE A 433 27.86 7.23 23.50
CA ILE A 433 26.62 7.72 24.09
C ILE A 433 25.53 7.68 23.01
N TRP A 434 24.44 6.99 23.31
CA TRP A 434 23.25 6.93 22.45
C TRP A 434 22.29 8.06 22.79
N SER A 435 21.81 8.76 21.77
CA SER A 435 20.86 9.86 21.89
C SER A 435 20.06 10.01 20.61
N TRP A 436 19.04 10.83 20.62
CA TRP A 436 18.22 11.11 19.46
C TRP A 436 18.74 12.32 18.69
N ASN A 437 18.61 12.27 17.37
CA ASN A 437 18.84 13.37 16.45
C ASN A 437 17.72 13.39 15.42
N ASP A 438 17.39 14.55 14.89
CA ASP A 438 16.62 14.67 13.65
C ASP A 438 17.58 14.66 12.45
N GLU A 439 17.13 14.14 11.34
CA GLU A 439 17.95 13.94 10.15
C GLU A 439 17.09 14.08 8.89
N ARG A 440 17.72 14.41 7.76
CA ARG A 440 17.06 14.37 6.44
C ARG A 440 16.65 12.96 6.06
N ASP A 441 15.72 12.80 5.11
CA ASP A 441 15.25 11.47 4.68
C ASP A 441 16.37 10.57 4.15
N ASP A 442 17.28 11.13 3.37
CA ASP A 442 18.35 10.38 2.71
C ASP A 442 19.75 10.99 2.93
N PRO A 443 20.31 10.83 4.11
CA PRO A 443 21.69 11.27 4.37
C PRO A 443 22.73 10.37 3.71
N ILE A 444 22.39 9.13 3.39
CA ILE A 444 23.33 8.10 2.94
C ILE A 444 23.88 8.39 1.55
N HIS A 445 23.07 8.97 0.68
CA HIS A 445 23.48 9.34 -0.68
C HIS A 445 24.12 10.72 -0.76
N ASP A 446 24.21 11.47 0.35
CA ASP A 446 24.97 12.70 0.40
C ASP A 446 26.46 12.37 0.56
N PRO A 447 27.34 12.79 -0.40
CA PRO A 447 28.77 12.53 -0.29
C PRO A 447 29.41 13.11 0.99
N ALA A 448 28.84 14.17 1.56
CA ALA A 448 29.33 14.78 2.81
C ALA A 448 29.04 13.92 4.03
N LEU A 449 28.06 13.01 3.96
CA LEU A 449 27.61 12.12 5.04
C LEU A 449 28.02 10.66 4.81
N SER A 450 28.87 10.40 3.82
CA SER A 450 29.32 9.04 3.46
C SER A 450 30.04 8.28 4.58
N TYR A 451 30.44 8.93 5.66
CA TYR A 451 31.06 8.30 6.83
C TYR A 451 30.08 7.39 7.63
N PHE A 452 28.76 7.50 7.38
CA PHE A 452 27.77 6.62 7.96
C PHE A 452 27.63 5.28 7.21
N LEU A 453 28.09 5.18 5.97
CA LEU A 453 27.98 3.97 5.17
C LEU A 453 28.51 2.74 5.89
N GLY A 454 27.74 1.66 5.89
CA GLY A 454 28.03 0.40 6.55
C GLY A 454 27.81 0.41 8.07
N LYS A 455 27.36 1.54 8.64
CA LYS A 455 27.09 1.72 10.08
C LYS A 455 25.64 2.09 10.35
N THR A 456 24.80 2.00 9.35
CA THR A 456 23.39 2.38 9.40
C THR A 456 22.48 1.16 9.41
N GLY A 457 21.28 1.36 9.92
CA GLY A 457 20.25 0.35 9.94
C GLY A 457 18.95 0.90 10.51
N TYR A 458 18.03 0.01 10.77
CA TYR A 458 16.77 0.31 11.44
C TYR A 458 16.31 -0.86 12.30
N VAL A 459 15.44 -0.59 13.23
CA VAL A 459 14.81 -1.62 14.06
C VAL A 459 13.32 -1.66 13.73
N VAL A 460 12.85 -2.85 13.42
CA VAL A 460 11.44 -3.15 13.28
C VAL A 460 10.88 -3.59 14.62
N GLU A 461 9.79 -2.99 15.02
CA GLU A 461 9.02 -3.35 16.20
C GLU A 461 7.74 -4.05 15.78
N TYR A 462 7.41 -5.14 16.44
CA TYR A 462 6.22 -5.94 16.22
C TYR A 462 5.27 -5.80 17.40
N GLU A 463 4.03 -5.48 17.12
CA GLU A 463 2.96 -5.49 18.11
C GLU A 463 2.62 -6.94 18.51
N GLU A 464 2.28 -7.16 19.80
CA GLU A 464 1.89 -8.48 20.32
C GLU A 464 0.49 -8.91 19.83
#